data_2e2992801f32a38a74433d3e98591253
#
_entry.id   2e2992801f32a38a74433d3e98591253
#
_cell.length_a   1.000
_cell.length_b   1.000
_cell.length_c   1.000
_cell.angle_alpha   90.00
_cell.angle_beta   90.00
_cell.angle_gamma   90.00
#
_symmetry.space_group_name_H-M   'P 1'
#
loop_
_entity.id
_entity.type
_entity.pdbx_description
1 polymer ?
#
loop_
_entity_poly.entity_id
_entity_poly.type
_entity_poly.pdbx_seq_one_letter_code
_entity_poly.pdbx_strand_id
1 'polypeptide(L)'
;MILISPISDFPTNITPIINEFAPKIEKHIFLYDKTVTPRDVNNLKSGLRCFIDDHKLDIQTSEILIDGTQKDKLNLLVSDFLKEAKDASDLFINATDTSPYAIWIMAEIFKQGGNVIVYDKSENRYTLLYKDTMVTHPISRSMNIKEYCTLLGMKISSCKTKKEILKNKETIFRLNHDIKRFKKVRGALLGHSQGFDFSEYRDILEDLRHLGILDSNDKLINATYLSGGILEHYIFLLAEPLGFDDIMINVEIEVGYAGLEPIKNELDIVMIKDNHFYTIECKSGRHVKGKHIVYKYDSIIDWFGKDSKAMIVNISKTHKKRFAHSRGSKTF
;
A
#
# COMPACT_ATOMS: atom_id res chain seq x y z
N MET A 1 -28.13 -0.44 4.72
CA MET A 1 -27.35 0.73 4.24
C MET A 1 -26.98 0.55 2.77
N ILE A 2 -27.24 1.55 1.96
CA ILE A 2 -26.73 1.66 0.58
C ILE A 2 -25.60 2.69 0.58
N LEU A 3 -24.39 2.26 0.23
CA LEU A 3 -23.23 3.15 0.10
C LEU A 3 -23.03 3.54 -1.36
N ILE A 4 -22.96 4.82 -1.65
CA ILE A 4 -22.64 5.37 -2.97
C ILE A 4 -21.24 5.96 -2.89
N SER A 5 -20.30 5.46 -3.70
CA SER A 5 -18.94 5.96 -3.74
C SER A 5 -18.59 6.48 -5.12
N PRO A 6 -18.45 7.80 -5.29
CA PRO A 6 -17.81 8.35 -6.47
C PRO A 6 -16.36 7.84 -6.57
N ILE A 7 -15.98 7.35 -7.74
CA ILE A 7 -14.63 6.95 -8.04
C ILE A 7 -13.93 8.12 -8.70
N SER A 8 -12.87 8.61 -8.09
CA SER A 8 -11.92 9.54 -8.69
C SER A 8 -10.68 8.77 -9.19
N ASP A 9 -9.67 9.50 -9.64
CA ASP A 9 -8.36 8.95 -10.05
C ASP A 9 -7.65 8.17 -8.93
N PHE A 10 -8.16 8.24 -7.67
CA PHE A 10 -7.53 7.65 -6.49
C PHE A 10 -8.51 6.78 -5.68
N PRO A 11 -8.72 5.51 -6.10
CA PRO A 11 -9.58 4.59 -5.36
C PRO A 11 -9.14 4.35 -3.90
N THR A 12 -7.88 4.65 -3.56
CA THR A 12 -7.36 4.52 -2.20
C THR A 12 -8.07 5.40 -1.16
N ASN A 13 -8.71 6.47 -1.59
CA ASN A 13 -9.42 7.38 -0.68
C ASN A 13 -10.79 6.84 -0.24
N ILE A 14 -11.35 5.90 -0.98
CA ILE A 14 -12.64 5.27 -0.64
C ILE A 14 -12.47 3.95 0.13
N THR A 15 -11.32 3.29 0.03
CA THR A 15 -11.11 1.97 0.63
C THR A 15 -11.23 1.95 2.16
N PRO A 16 -10.76 2.94 2.94
CA PRO A 16 -10.97 2.95 4.39
C PRO A 16 -12.44 2.99 4.78
N ILE A 17 -13.26 3.74 4.05
CA ILE A 17 -14.71 3.82 4.29
C ILE A 17 -15.40 2.50 3.94
N ILE A 18 -15.02 1.87 2.83
CA ILE A 18 -15.56 0.54 2.49
C ILE A 18 -15.24 -0.46 3.60
N ASN A 19 -13.99 -0.49 4.07
CA ASN A 19 -13.56 -1.41 5.12
C ASN A 19 -14.27 -1.14 6.45
N GLU A 20 -14.41 0.12 6.85
CA GLU A 20 -15.09 0.52 8.10
C GLU A 20 -16.56 0.12 8.11
N PHE A 21 -17.26 0.33 6.99
CA PHE A 21 -18.71 0.09 6.89
C PHE A 21 -19.08 -1.25 6.28
N ALA A 22 -18.12 -2.07 5.83
CA ALA A 22 -18.37 -3.34 5.15
C ALA A 22 -19.47 -4.21 5.82
N PRO A 23 -19.51 -4.41 7.15
CA PRO A 23 -20.56 -5.21 7.79
C PRO A 23 -21.96 -4.61 7.73
N LYS A 24 -22.09 -3.32 7.39
CA LYS A 24 -23.36 -2.59 7.35
C LYS A 24 -23.85 -2.34 5.92
N ILE A 25 -22.99 -2.53 4.93
CA ILE A 25 -23.31 -2.28 3.53
C ILE A 25 -24.08 -3.47 2.98
N GLU A 26 -25.33 -3.24 2.57
CA GLU A 26 -26.15 -4.21 1.81
C GLU A 26 -25.89 -4.05 0.31
N LYS A 27 -25.77 -2.80 -0.15
CA LYS A 27 -25.48 -2.47 -1.54
C LYS A 27 -24.43 -1.38 -1.63
N HIS A 28 -23.46 -1.57 -2.54
CA HIS A 28 -22.46 -0.57 -2.87
C HIS A 28 -22.57 -0.16 -4.34
N ILE A 29 -22.75 1.12 -4.57
CA ILE A 29 -22.91 1.70 -5.91
C ILE A 29 -21.69 2.57 -6.22
N PHE A 30 -20.96 2.20 -7.27
CA PHE A 30 -19.84 3.01 -7.77
C PHE A 30 -20.36 4.02 -8.81
N LEU A 31 -20.05 5.30 -8.57
CA LEU A 31 -20.27 6.36 -9.55
C LEU A 31 -18.94 6.74 -10.19
N TYR A 32 -18.87 6.76 -11.51
CA TYR A 32 -17.70 7.22 -12.22
C TYR A 32 -18.08 8.05 -13.44
N ASP A 33 -17.23 8.98 -13.83
CA ASP A 33 -17.37 9.77 -15.03
C ASP A 33 -16.35 9.32 -16.11
N LYS A 34 -16.37 9.98 -17.26
CA LYS A 34 -15.49 9.63 -18.39
C LYS A 34 -14.00 9.90 -18.15
N THR A 35 -13.64 10.59 -17.06
CA THR A 35 -12.25 10.87 -16.71
C THR A 35 -11.60 9.66 -16.04
N VAL A 36 -12.40 8.81 -15.38
CA VAL A 36 -11.90 7.57 -14.77
C VAL A 36 -11.71 6.50 -15.84
N THR A 37 -10.53 5.88 -15.85
CA THR A 37 -10.28 4.86 -16.86
C THR A 37 -11.12 3.60 -16.60
N PRO A 38 -11.62 2.91 -17.66
CA PRO A 38 -12.34 1.65 -17.49
C PRO A 38 -11.53 0.60 -16.72
N ARG A 39 -10.21 0.70 -16.78
CA ARG A 39 -9.27 -0.14 -16.05
C ARG A 39 -9.40 0.05 -14.54
N ASP A 40 -9.38 1.30 -14.07
CA ASP A 40 -9.40 1.59 -12.63
C ASP A 40 -10.75 1.18 -12.03
N VAL A 41 -11.84 1.37 -12.77
CA VAL A 41 -13.17 0.87 -12.39
C VAL A 41 -13.16 -0.67 -12.27
N ASN A 42 -12.60 -1.37 -13.26
CA ASN A 42 -12.56 -2.84 -13.27
C ASN A 42 -11.65 -3.40 -12.16
N ASN A 43 -10.52 -2.77 -11.90
CA ASN A 43 -9.60 -3.17 -10.82
C ASN A 43 -10.28 -3.03 -9.45
N LEU A 44 -10.90 -1.87 -9.18
CA LEU A 44 -11.61 -1.65 -7.93
C LEU A 44 -12.77 -2.64 -7.75
N LYS A 45 -13.53 -2.90 -8.82
CA LYS A 45 -14.63 -3.88 -8.82
C LYS A 45 -14.15 -5.29 -8.53
N SER A 46 -13.06 -5.73 -9.18
CA SER A 46 -12.45 -7.03 -8.94
C SER A 46 -11.91 -7.13 -7.52
N GLY A 47 -11.23 -6.09 -7.04
CA GLY A 47 -10.71 -6.01 -5.68
C GLY A 47 -11.82 -6.08 -4.63
N LEU A 48 -12.92 -5.33 -4.84
CA LEU A 48 -14.05 -5.38 -3.92
C LEU A 48 -14.72 -6.76 -3.90
N ARG A 49 -14.87 -7.42 -5.05
CA ARG A 49 -15.40 -8.79 -5.09
C ARG A 49 -14.52 -9.75 -4.28
N CYS A 50 -13.21 -9.72 -4.49
CA CYS A 50 -12.28 -10.54 -3.70
C CYS A 50 -12.39 -10.22 -2.20
N PHE A 51 -12.51 -8.93 -1.82
CA PHE A 51 -12.68 -8.53 -0.44
C PHE A 51 -13.99 -9.06 0.17
N ILE A 52 -15.10 -8.95 -0.57
CA ILE A 52 -16.42 -9.46 -0.17
C ILE A 52 -16.35 -10.98 0.05
N ASP A 53 -15.73 -11.71 -0.88
CA ASP A 53 -15.60 -13.17 -0.82
C ASP A 53 -14.71 -13.60 0.34
N ASP A 54 -13.54 -12.97 0.53
CA ASP A 54 -12.60 -13.27 1.62
C ASP A 54 -13.24 -13.06 3.00
N HIS A 55 -14.09 -12.03 3.13
CA HIS A 55 -14.78 -11.70 4.40
C HIS A 55 -16.19 -12.28 4.52
N LYS A 56 -16.65 -13.01 3.50
CA LYS A 56 -18.00 -13.63 3.45
C LYS A 56 -19.13 -12.62 3.70
N LEU A 57 -19.00 -11.44 3.08
CA LEU A 57 -19.97 -10.37 3.20
C LEU A 57 -21.06 -10.52 2.14
N ASP A 58 -22.30 -10.21 2.50
CA ASP A 58 -23.44 -10.18 1.57
C ASP A 58 -23.66 -8.76 1.04
N ILE A 59 -22.75 -8.28 0.16
CA ILE A 59 -22.80 -6.95 -0.43
C ILE A 59 -23.11 -7.04 -1.91
N GLN A 60 -24.24 -6.47 -2.35
CA GLN A 60 -24.53 -6.30 -3.76
C GLN A 60 -23.72 -5.12 -4.32
N THR A 61 -23.12 -5.29 -5.50
CA THR A 61 -22.35 -4.23 -6.15
C THR A 61 -22.96 -3.83 -7.48
N SER A 62 -23.01 -2.52 -7.77
CA SER A 62 -23.40 -1.99 -9.06
C SER A 62 -22.53 -0.80 -9.45
N GLU A 63 -22.51 -0.46 -10.75
CA GLU A 63 -21.73 0.64 -11.28
C GLU A 63 -22.59 1.51 -12.18
N ILE A 64 -22.37 2.82 -12.11
CA ILE A 64 -23.13 3.80 -12.90
C ILE A 64 -22.16 4.81 -13.49
N LEU A 65 -22.15 4.92 -14.81
CA LEU A 65 -21.44 5.97 -15.53
C LEU A 65 -22.24 7.26 -15.50
N ILE A 66 -21.66 8.32 -14.95
CA ILE A 66 -22.23 9.66 -14.97
C ILE A 66 -21.87 10.33 -16.30
N ASP A 67 -22.86 10.59 -17.13
CA ASP A 67 -22.73 11.47 -18.29
C ASP A 67 -23.13 12.89 -17.87
N GLY A 68 -22.13 13.63 -17.37
CA GLY A 68 -22.29 14.81 -16.53
C GLY A 68 -22.87 16.08 -17.18
N THR A 69 -23.38 16.03 -18.38
CA THR A 69 -23.80 17.25 -19.08
C THR A 69 -25.31 17.58 -18.96
N GLN A 70 -26.14 16.68 -18.43
CA GLN A 70 -27.58 16.87 -18.40
C GLN A 70 -28.14 16.76 -16.97
N LYS A 71 -28.55 17.91 -16.41
CA LYS A 71 -29.18 18.03 -15.09
C LYS A 71 -30.36 17.05 -14.90
N ASP A 72 -31.17 16.86 -15.90
CA ASP A 72 -32.35 15.99 -15.82
C ASP A 72 -31.95 14.51 -15.60
N LYS A 73 -30.89 14.06 -16.25
CA LYS A 73 -30.36 12.70 -16.02
C LYS A 73 -29.83 12.51 -14.59
N LEU A 74 -29.18 13.53 -14.06
CA LEU A 74 -28.67 13.48 -12.65
C LEU A 74 -29.86 13.46 -11.67
N ASN A 75 -30.93 14.27 -11.92
CA ASN A 75 -32.13 14.24 -11.11
C ASN A 75 -32.82 12.87 -11.13
N LEU A 76 -32.90 12.25 -12.33
CA LEU A 76 -33.47 10.92 -12.47
C LEU A 76 -32.67 9.88 -11.70
N LEU A 77 -31.35 9.93 -11.78
CA LEU A 77 -30.42 9.05 -11.02
C LEU A 77 -30.63 9.18 -9.51
N VAL A 78 -30.72 10.41 -8.98
CA VAL A 78 -31.03 10.64 -7.56
C VAL A 78 -32.39 10.06 -7.18
N SER A 79 -33.40 10.26 -8.03
CA SER A 79 -34.74 9.68 -7.82
C SER A 79 -34.71 8.14 -7.77
N ASP A 80 -33.89 7.51 -8.63
CA ASP A 80 -33.74 6.04 -8.61
C ASP A 80 -33.06 5.54 -7.37
N PHE A 81 -32.02 6.21 -6.88
CA PHE A 81 -31.40 5.89 -5.59
C PHE A 81 -32.38 5.97 -4.43
N LEU A 82 -33.19 7.04 -4.40
CA LEU A 82 -34.19 7.22 -3.35
C LEU A 82 -35.31 6.19 -3.39
N LYS A 83 -35.70 5.71 -4.60
CA LYS A 83 -36.67 4.60 -4.74
C LYS A 83 -36.10 3.27 -4.30
N GLU A 84 -34.80 3.08 -4.47
CA GLU A 84 -34.14 1.83 -4.11
C GLU A 84 -33.91 1.73 -2.59
N ALA A 85 -33.71 2.85 -1.90
CA ALA A 85 -33.60 2.89 -0.48
C ALA A 85 -34.96 2.67 0.20
N LYS A 86 -35.00 1.91 1.30
CA LYS A 86 -36.22 1.75 2.11
C LYS A 86 -36.61 3.08 2.76
N ASP A 87 -35.61 3.83 3.19
CA ASP A 87 -35.70 5.18 3.72
C ASP A 87 -34.50 5.98 3.17
N ALA A 88 -34.69 7.28 2.94
CA ALA A 88 -33.60 8.15 2.48
C ALA A 88 -32.41 8.16 3.49
N SER A 89 -32.67 7.96 4.77
CA SER A 89 -31.65 7.83 5.83
C SER A 89 -30.79 6.59 5.70
N ASP A 90 -31.18 5.59 4.88
CA ASP A 90 -30.36 4.42 4.58
C ASP A 90 -29.36 4.67 3.44
N LEU A 91 -29.47 5.81 2.74
CA LEU A 91 -28.53 6.24 1.72
C LEU A 91 -27.35 6.99 2.34
N PHE A 92 -26.15 6.56 1.98
CA PHE A 92 -24.89 7.19 2.35
C PHE A 92 -24.08 7.45 1.10
N ILE A 93 -23.61 8.68 0.92
CA ILE A 93 -22.68 9.01 -0.17
C ILE A 93 -21.31 9.33 0.41
N ASN A 94 -20.29 8.64 -0.07
CA ASN A 94 -18.90 8.92 0.26
C ASN A 94 -18.41 10.13 -0.54
N ALA A 95 -18.28 11.27 0.11
CA ALA A 95 -17.87 12.53 -0.49
C ALA A 95 -16.35 12.78 -0.40
N THR A 96 -15.58 11.77 -0.05
CA THR A 96 -14.12 11.85 -0.04
C THR A 96 -13.64 11.87 -1.49
N ASP A 97 -12.95 12.91 -1.91
CA ASP A 97 -12.35 13.00 -3.24
C ASP A 97 -13.37 12.96 -4.41
N THR A 98 -14.30 13.91 -4.45
CA THR A 98 -15.44 13.88 -5.36
C THR A 98 -15.25 14.76 -6.60
N SER A 99 -15.81 14.30 -7.74
CA SER A 99 -15.98 15.12 -8.93
C SER A 99 -17.10 16.17 -8.76
N PRO A 100 -17.13 17.26 -9.56
CA PRO A 100 -18.19 18.25 -9.48
C PRO A 100 -19.61 17.66 -9.63
N TYR A 101 -19.76 16.62 -10.43
CA TYR A 101 -21.05 15.93 -10.62
C TYR A 101 -21.47 15.12 -9.40
N ALA A 102 -20.50 14.48 -8.75
CA ALA A 102 -20.75 13.76 -7.51
C ALA A 102 -21.15 14.71 -6.37
N ILE A 103 -20.55 15.91 -6.30
CA ILE A 103 -20.94 16.95 -5.34
C ILE A 103 -22.41 17.34 -5.56
N TRP A 104 -22.84 17.49 -6.80
CA TRP A 104 -24.23 17.82 -7.10
C TRP A 104 -25.19 16.69 -6.67
N ILE A 105 -24.89 15.43 -7.02
CA ILE A 105 -25.67 14.26 -6.59
C ILE A 105 -25.75 14.18 -5.07
N MET A 106 -24.62 14.39 -4.40
CA MET A 106 -24.53 14.46 -2.94
C MET A 106 -25.48 15.49 -2.36
N ALA A 107 -25.45 16.73 -2.89
CA ALA A 107 -26.31 17.82 -2.40
C ALA A 107 -27.80 17.49 -2.56
N GLU A 108 -28.19 16.86 -3.69
CA GLU A 108 -29.60 16.49 -3.90
C GLU A 108 -30.03 15.32 -3.02
N ILE A 109 -29.18 14.29 -2.83
CA ILE A 109 -29.46 13.19 -1.88
C ILE A 109 -29.58 13.74 -0.45
N PHE A 110 -28.67 14.62 -0.04
CA PHE A 110 -28.67 15.22 1.31
C PHE A 110 -29.95 16.05 1.56
N LYS A 111 -30.42 16.84 0.58
CA LYS A 111 -31.70 17.56 0.66
C LYS A 111 -32.91 16.64 0.89
N GLN A 112 -32.85 15.43 0.37
CA GLN A 112 -33.92 14.42 0.48
C GLN A 112 -33.82 13.57 1.76
N GLY A 113 -32.84 13.88 2.65
CA GLY A 113 -32.67 13.19 3.93
C GLY A 113 -31.63 12.06 3.92
N GLY A 114 -30.89 11.89 2.84
CA GLY A 114 -29.74 10.98 2.80
C GLY A 114 -28.55 11.55 3.60
N ASN A 115 -27.51 10.74 3.78
CA ASN A 115 -26.36 11.03 4.61
C ASN A 115 -25.08 11.17 3.77
N VAL A 116 -24.12 11.93 4.28
CA VAL A 116 -22.82 12.11 3.63
C VAL A 116 -21.71 11.63 4.57
N ILE A 117 -20.75 10.90 4.00
CA ILE A 117 -19.53 10.49 4.70
C ILE A 117 -18.36 11.22 4.05
N VAL A 118 -17.51 11.84 4.87
CA VAL A 118 -16.26 12.46 4.42
C VAL A 118 -15.12 11.83 5.21
N TYR A 119 -14.16 11.22 4.53
CA TYR A 119 -12.96 10.67 5.16
C TYR A 119 -11.84 11.71 5.14
N ASP A 120 -11.36 12.04 6.34
CA ASP A 120 -10.14 12.81 6.53
C ASP A 120 -8.96 11.86 6.72
N LYS A 121 -8.18 11.72 5.65
CA LYS A 121 -7.05 10.83 5.61
C LYS A 121 -5.93 11.25 6.56
N SER A 122 -5.71 12.56 6.74
CA SER A 122 -4.62 13.07 7.56
C SER A 122 -4.78 12.70 9.04
N GLU A 123 -6.02 12.62 9.50
CA GLU A 123 -6.38 12.30 10.89
C GLU A 123 -6.92 10.87 11.06
N ASN A 124 -7.01 10.10 9.98
CA ASN A 124 -7.62 8.77 9.93
C ASN A 124 -9.01 8.73 10.59
N ARG A 125 -9.84 9.70 10.23
CA ARG A 125 -11.19 9.90 10.76
C ARG A 125 -12.20 10.04 9.65
N TYR A 126 -13.46 9.74 9.94
CA TYR A 126 -14.55 10.09 9.05
C TYR A 126 -15.60 10.94 9.75
N THR A 127 -16.22 11.81 8.99
CA THR A 127 -17.32 12.66 9.44
C THR A 127 -18.60 12.23 8.76
N LEU A 128 -19.62 11.95 9.55
CA LEU A 128 -20.98 11.72 9.10
C LEU A 128 -21.76 13.04 9.18
N LEU A 129 -22.29 13.46 8.04
CA LEU A 129 -23.20 14.60 7.98
C LEU A 129 -24.62 14.05 7.82
N TYR A 130 -25.43 14.32 8.81
CA TYR A 130 -26.88 14.12 8.81
C TYR A 130 -27.57 15.46 8.57
N LYS A 131 -28.87 15.45 8.30
CA LYS A 131 -29.63 16.67 8.04
C LYS A 131 -29.41 17.78 9.07
N ASP A 132 -29.40 17.40 10.35
CA ASP A 132 -29.39 18.35 11.47
C ASP A 132 -28.13 18.23 12.36
N THR A 133 -27.24 17.29 12.07
CA THR A 133 -26.05 17.03 12.91
C THR A 133 -24.86 16.62 12.08
N MET A 134 -23.68 16.84 12.65
CA MET A 134 -22.41 16.40 12.12
C MET A 134 -21.63 15.70 13.24
N VAL A 135 -21.17 14.47 12.98
CA VAL A 135 -20.44 13.67 13.98
C VAL A 135 -19.17 13.11 13.36
N THR A 136 -18.06 13.29 14.03
CA THR A 136 -16.74 12.76 13.58
C THR A 136 -16.35 11.57 14.44
N HIS A 137 -15.88 10.51 13.79
CA HIS A 137 -15.41 9.27 14.40
C HIS A 137 -14.02 8.92 13.89
N PRO A 138 -13.15 8.32 14.72
CA PRO A 138 -11.95 7.69 14.21
C PRO A 138 -12.34 6.46 13.35
N ILE A 139 -11.52 6.11 12.36
CA ILE A 139 -11.62 4.80 11.72
C ILE A 139 -11.29 3.76 12.79
N SER A 140 -12.20 2.83 13.01
CA SER A 140 -12.06 1.80 14.04
C SER A 140 -11.34 0.55 13.53
N ARG A 141 -11.32 0.36 12.22
CA ARG A 141 -10.82 -0.82 11.56
C ARG A 141 -9.69 -0.49 10.58
N SER A 142 -8.45 -0.67 11.03
CA SER A 142 -7.29 -0.59 10.14
C SER A 142 -7.27 -1.77 9.18
N MET A 143 -7.00 -1.48 7.92
CA MET A 143 -6.76 -2.51 6.91
C MET A 143 -5.38 -3.12 7.11
N ASN A 144 -5.26 -4.42 6.89
CA ASN A 144 -3.97 -5.06 6.70
C ASN A 144 -3.50 -4.90 5.23
N ILE A 145 -2.24 -5.26 4.96
CA ILE A 145 -1.63 -5.10 3.64
C ILE A 145 -2.38 -5.90 2.57
N LYS A 146 -2.82 -7.12 2.90
CA LYS A 146 -3.57 -7.98 1.98
C LYS A 146 -4.90 -7.34 1.61
N GLU A 147 -5.67 -6.88 2.59
CA GLU A 147 -6.96 -6.20 2.38
C GLU A 147 -6.79 -4.94 1.51
N TYR A 148 -5.78 -4.12 1.84
CA TYR A 148 -5.47 -2.90 1.10
C TYR A 148 -5.15 -3.20 -0.37
N CYS A 149 -4.27 -4.16 -0.65
CA CYS A 149 -3.93 -4.58 -2.00
C CYS A 149 -5.15 -5.16 -2.74
N THR A 150 -5.92 -6.01 -2.05
CA THR A 150 -7.12 -6.66 -2.63
C THR A 150 -8.15 -5.61 -3.07
N LEU A 151 -8.43 -4.61 -2.23
CA LEU A 151 -9.38 -3.53 -2.57
C LEU A 151 -8.91 -2.67 -3.74
N LEU A 152 -7.58 -2.62 -4.01
CA LEU A 152 -7.02 -1.97 -5.18
C LEU A 152 -6.93 -2.88 -6.43
N GLY A 153 -7.48 -4.09 -6.35
CA GLY A 153 -7.40 -5.07 -7.45
C GLY A 153 -6.02 -5.69 -7.63
N MET A 154 -5.17 -5.64 -6.60
CA MET A 154 -3.83 -6.23 -6.60
C MET A 154 -3.83 -7.56 -5.85
N LYS A 155 -2.98 -8.49 -6.30
CA LYS A 155 -2.79 -9.79 -5.63
C LYS A 155 -1.38 -9.86 -5.05
N ILE A 156 -1.27 -10.28 -3.80
CA ILE A 156 0.00 -10.69 -3.21
C ILE A 156 0.24 -12.14 -3.59
N SER A 157 1.27 -12.40 -4.39
CA SER A 157 1.62 -13.76 -4.85
C SER A 157 2.57 -14.47 -3.90
N SER A 158 3.46 -13.74 -3.24
CA SER A 158 4.36 -14.29 -2.22
C SER A 158 4.81 -13.25 -1.20
N CYS A 159 5.23 -13.70 -0.03
CA CYS A 159 5.93 -12.90 0.98
C CYS A 159 6.73 -13.81 1.90
N LYS A 160 7.77 -13.29 2.57
CA LYS A 160 8.49 -14.05 3.60
C LYS A 160 7.78 -14.02 4.95
N THR A 161 7.97 -15.07 5.72
CA THR A 161 7.36 -15.19 7.05
C THR A 161 8.16 -14.40 8.09
N LYS A 162 7.46 -13.57 8.88
CA LYS A 162 8.01 -12.83 10.02
C LYS A 162 8.73 -13.75 11.01
N LYS A 163 8.20 -14.96 11.23
CA LYS A 163 8.73 -15.95 12.19
C LYS A 163 10.19 -16.34 11.91
N GLU A 164 10.56 -16.54 10.64
CA GLU A 164 11.93 -16.90 10.25
C GLU A 164 12.93 -15.78 10.53
N ILE A 165 12.50 -14.53 10.30
CA ILE A 165 13.34 -13.36 10.52
C ILE A 165 13.55 -13.12 12.00
N LEU A 166 12.49 -13.21 12.80
CA LEU A 166 12.55 -13.05 14.26
C LEU A 166 13.45 -14.11 14.93
N LYS A 167 13.47 -15.35 14.42
CA LYS A 167 14.36 -16.41 14.90
C LYS A 167 15.83 -16.01 14.79
N ASN A 168 16.19 -15.25 13.76
CA ASN A 168 17.56 -14.85 13.45
C ASN A 168 17.89 -13.42 13.91
N LYS A 169 17.00 -12.78 14.67
CA LYS A 169 17.08 -11.37 15.07
C LYS A 169 18.43 -10.97 15.63
N GLU A 170 18.92 -11.69 16.63
CA GLU A 170 20.18 -11.37 17.32
C GLU A 170 21.38 -11.43 16.38
N THR A 171 21.45 -12.46 15.55
CA THR A 171 22.54 -12.63 14.57
C THR A 171 22.54 -11.51 13.53
N ILE A 172 21.35 -11.13 13.04
CA ILE A 172 21.20 -10.03 12.09
C ILE A 172 21.62 -8.71 12.72
N PHE A 173 21.27 -8.45 13.99
CA PHE A 173 21.70 -7.26 14.71
C PHE A 173 23.21 -7.24 14.92
N ARG A 174 23.86 -8.35 15.34
CA ARG A 174 25.32 -8.43 15.51
C ARG A 174 26.06 -8.09 14.21
N LEU A 175 25.65 -8.68 13.08
CA LEU A 175 26.27 -8.41 11.77
C LEU A 175 26.17 -6.93 11.37
N ASN A 176 25.10 -6.26 11.74
CA ASN A 176 24.88 -4.85 11.38
C ASN A 176 25.43 -3.87 12.43
N HIS A 177 25.72 -4.31 13.66
CA HIS A 177 26.35 -3.49 14.68
C HIS A 177 27.75 -3.04 14.24
N ASP A 178 28.56 -3.96 13.69
CA ASP A 178 29.84 -3.61 13.07
C ASP A 178 29.76 -3.69 11.53
N ILE A 179 28.96 -2.82 10.97
CA ILE A 179 28.73 -2.76 9.54
C ILE A 179 30.02 -2.59 8.71
N LYS A 180 31.09 -2.02 9.29
CA LYS A 180 32.37 -1.86 8.58
C LYS A 180 33.09 -3.18 8.41
N ARG A 181 33.19 -4.00 9.48
CA ARG A 181 33.77 -5.34 9.42
C ARG A 181 32.92 -6.23 8.52
N PHE A 182 31.62 -6.24 8.72
CA PHE A 182 30.70 -7.02 7.87
C PHE A 182 30.82 -6.68 6.38
N LYS A 183 30.91 -5.40 6.00
CA LYS A 183 31.10 -4.99 4.60
C LYS A 183 32.38 -5.52 3.98
N LYS A 184 33.47 -5.61 4.72
CA LYS A 184 34.73 -6.18 4.25
C LYS A 184 34.57 -7.66 3.92
N VAL A 185 34.04 -8.44 4.88
CA VAL A 185 33.78 -9.89 4.72
C VAL A 185 32.83 -10.14 3.56
N ARG A 186 31.70 -9.40 3.52
CA ARG A 186 30.73 -9.49 2.42
C ARG A 186 31.37 -9.23 1.05
N GLY A 187 32.20 -8.20 0.96
CA GLY A 187 32.91 -7.87 -0.28
C GLY A 187 33.88 -8.97 -0.72
N ALA A 188 34.60 -9.56 0.21
CA ALA A 188 35.51 -10.66 -0.07
C ALA A 188 34.76 -11.92 -0.54
N LEU A 189 33.69 -12.31 0.16
CA LEU A 189 32.89 -13.49 -0.19
C LEU A 189 32.17 -13.32 -1.55
N LEU A 190 31.81 -12.11 -1.94
CA LEU A 190 31.24 -11.81 -3.26
C LEU A 190 32.29 -11.59 -4.37
N GLY A 191 33.56 -11.94 -4.13
CA GLY A 191 34.62 -11.90 -5.13
C GLY A 191 35.23 -10.51 -5.39
N HIS A 192 34.98 -9.53 -4.51
CA HIS A 192 35.53 -8.17 -4.69
C HIS A 192 36.93 -7.98 -4.12
N SER A 193 37.51 -8.99 -3.44
CA SER A 193 38.85 -8.94 -2.83
C SER A 193 39.50 -10.32 -2.91
N GLN A 194 40.51 -10.46 -3.78
CA GLN A 194 41.30 -11.69 -3.85
C GLN A 194 42.29 -11.75 -2.66
N GLY A 195 42.51 -12.96 -2.10
CA GLY A 195 43.47 -13.17 -1.03
C GLY A 195 43.09 -12.52 0.32
N PHE A 196 41.78 -12.30 0.55
CA PHE A 196 41.32 -11.72 1.83
C PHE A 196 41.52 -12.70 2.98
N ASP A 197 42.20 -12.25 4.04
CA ASP A 197 42.38 -13.02 5.26
C ASP A 197 41.15 -12.91 6.17
N PHE A 198 40.50 -14.03 6.41
CA PHE A 198 39.32 -14.13 7.28
C PHE A 198 39.65 -14.44 8.74
N SER A 199 40.93 -14.56 9.13
CA SER A 199 41.34 -14.95 10.49
C SER A 199 40.76 -14.05 11.60
N GLU A 200 40.66 -12.74 11.36
CA GLU A 200 40.11 -11.74 12.28
C GLU A 200 38.57 -11.62 12.21
N TYR A 201 37.90 -12.40 11.37
CA TYR A 201 36.46 -12.28 11.10
C TYR A 201 35.69 -13.58 11.37
N ARG A 202 36.26 -14.47 12.22
CA ARG A 202 35.65 -15.78 12.51
C ARG A 202 34.26 -15.67 13.10
N ASP A 203 34.02 -14.68 13.95
CA ASP A 203 32.74 -14.34 14.53
C ASP A 203 31.69 -14.05 13.45
N ILE A 204 32.06 -13.28 12.42
CA ILE A 204 31.17 -12.95 11.28
C ILE A 204 30.93 -14.20 10.43
N LEU A 205 31.94 -15.05 10.18
CA LEU A 205 31.75 -16.28 9.41
C LEU A 205 30.81 -17.26 10.15
N GLU A 206 30.89 -17.34 11.47
CA GLU A 206 30.00 -18.14 12.31
C GLU A 206 28.55 -17.64 12.22
N ASP A 207 28.33 -16.32 12.33
CA ASP A 207 27.03 -15.70 12.13
C ASP A 207 26.47 -15.97 10.73
N LEU A 208 27.31 -15.92 9.69
CA LEU A 208 26.90 -16.23 8.31
C LEU A 208 26.56 -17.72 8.12
N ARG A 209 27.26 -18.63 8.78
CA ARG A 209 26.90 -20.06 8.81
C ARG A 209 25.57 -20.28 9.54
N HIS A 210 25.38 -19.63 10.67
CA HIS A 210 24.12 -19.69 11.42
C HIS A 210 22.92 -19.24 10.57
N LEU A 211 23.10 -18.23 9.71
CA LEU A 211 22.08 -17.75 8.78
C LEU A 211 21.95 -18.62 7.51
N GLY A 212 22.71 -19.70 7.37
CA GLY A 212 22.68 -20.55 6.18
C GLY A 212 23.21 -19.87 4.91
N ILE A 213 24.12 -18.91 5.07
CA ILE A 213 24.76 -18.17 3.96
C ILE A 213 26.04 -18.87 3.55
N LEU A 214 26.77 -19.45 4.52
CA LEU A 214 27.94 -20.27 4.30
C LEU A 214 27.65 -21.71 4.72
N ASP A 215 28.31 -22.66 4.06
CA ASP A 215 28.36 -24.05 4.52
C ASP A 215 29.41 -24.25 5.62
N SER A 216 29.58 -25.49 6.10
CA SER A 216 30.56 -25.86 7.13
C SER A 216 32.03 -25.61 6.72
N ASN A 217 32.31 -25.47 5.44
CA ASN A 217 33.64 -25.22 4.88
C ASN A 217 33.84 -23.74 4.48
N ASP A 218 32.98 -22.84 4.96
CA ASP A 218 32.97 -21.40 4.65
C ASP A 218 32.75 -21.09 3.16
N LYS A 219 32.18 -22.00 2.40
CA LYS A 219 31.79 -21.77 1.03
C LYS A 219 30.45 -21.05 0.96
N LEU A 220 30.39 -19.99 0.15
CA LEU A 220 29.17 -19.21 -0.07
C LEU A 220 28.10 -20.05 -0.80
N ILE A 221 26.95 -20.27 -0.16
CA ILE A 221 25.81 -21.03 -0.69
C ILE A 221 24.57 -20.14 -0.95
N ASN A 222 24.48 -18.97 -0.28
CA ASN A 222 23.36 -18.04 -0.50
C ASN A 222 23.87 -16.61 -0.75
N ALA A 223 24.31 -16.36 -1.99
CA ALA A 223 24.84 -15.06 -2.41
C ALA A 223 23.78 -13.96 -2.43
N THR A 224 22.54 -14.28 -2.79
CA THR A 224 21.43 -13.32 -2.83
C THR A 224 21.14 -12.77 -1.43
N TYR A 225 21.05 -13.65 -0.44
CA TYR A 225 20.80 -13.22 0.93
C TYR A 225 21.96 -12.40 1.49
N LEU A 226 23.21 -12.78 1.20
CA LEU A 226 24.39 -11.99 1.57
C LEU A 226 24.41 -10.62 0.91
N SER A 227 23.99 -10.52 -0.35
CA SER A 227 24.08 -9.29 -1.13
C SER A 227 23.04 -8.23 -0.76
N GLY A 228 21.82 -8.64 -0.35
CA GLY A 228 20.69 -7.73 -0.06
C GLY A 228 19.87 -8.15 1.14
N GLY A 229 19.47 -9.42 1.23
CA GLY A 229 18.49 -9.90 2.19
C GLY A 229 18.81 -9.65 3.67
N ILE A 230 20.11 -9.65 4.06
CA ILE A 230 20.49 -9.28 5.44
C ILE A 230 20.09 -7.85 5.76
N LEU A 231 20.30 -6.92 4.82
CA LEU A 231 19.90 -5.52 5.00
C LEU A 231 18.38 -5.39 5.08
N GLU A 232 17.65 -6.05 4.20
CA GLU A 232 16.18 -6.06 4.19
C GLU A 232 15.64 -6.57 5.53
N HIS A 233 16.15 -7.70 6.03
CA HIS A 233 15.77 -8.25 7.33
C HIS A 233 16.16 -7.33 8.49
N TYR A 234 17.32 -6.68 8.44
CA TYR A 234 17.73 -5.72 9.47
C TYR A 234 16.79 -4.52 9.53
N ILE A 235 16.45 -3.93 8.38
CA ILE A 235 15.53 -2.79 8.32
C ILE A 235 14.11 -3.20 8.75
N PHE A 236 13.66 -4.41 8.36
CA PHE A 236 12.39 -4.96 8.85
C PHE A 236 12.37 -5.05 10.38
N LEU A 237 13.42 -5.58 11.00
CA LEU A 237 13.54 -5.71 12.46
C LEU A 237 13.60 -4.36 13.19
N LEU A 238 14.07 -3.31 12.53
CA LEU A 238 14.01 -1.94 13.06
C LEU A 238 12.62 -1.33 12.91
N ALA A 239 11.90 -1.64 11.84
CA ALA A 239 10.57 -1.11 11.56
C ALA A 239 9.47 -1.81 12.38
N GLU A 240 9.62 -3.10 12.65
CA GLU A 240 8.62 -3.93 13.32
C GLU A 240 8.14 -3.37 14.68
N PRO A 241 9.01 -2.85 15.57
CA PRO A 241 8.57 -2.30 16.86
C PRO A 241 7.98 -0.89 16.78
N LEU A 242 7.90 -0.26 15.61
CA LEU A 242 7.42 1.13 15.46
C LEU A 242 5.90 1.27 15.52
N GLY A 243 5.16 0.16 15.70
CA GLY A 243 3.71 0.19 15.89
C GLY A 243 2.92 0.42 14.62
N PHE A 244 3.39 -0.09 13.48
CA PHE A 244 2.58 -0.20 12.27
C PHE A 244 1.41 -1.17 12.49
N ASP A 245 0.28 -0.91 11.84
CA ASP A 245 -0.90 -1.76 11.95
C ASP A 245 -0.67 -3.12 11.29
N ASP A 246 0.10 -3.13 10.18
CA ASP A 246 0.61 -4.35 9.54
C ASP A 246 1.97 -4.10 8.89
N ILE A 247 2.81 -5.13 8.84
CA ILE A 247 4.14 -5.09 8.21
C ILE A 247 4.48 -6.42 7.56
N MET A 248 4.89 -6.38 6.30
CA MET A 248 5.32 -7.54 5.51
C MET A 248 6.67 -7.28 4.83
N ILE A 249 7.38 -8.35 4.49
CA ILE A 249 8.70 -8.29 3.87
C ILE A 249 8.79 -9.17 2.63
N ASN A 250 9.56 -8.72 1.62
CA ASN A 250 9.74 -9.37 0.32
C ASN A 250 8.38 -9.72 -0.30
N VAL A 251 7.56 -8.70 -0.47
CA VAL A 251 6.19 -8.84 -0.96
C VAL A 251 6.19 -8.78 -2.48
N GLU A 252 5.84 -9.87 -3.13
CA GLU A 252 5.54 -9.89 -4.57
C GLU A 252 4.09 -9.48 -4.80
N ILE A 253 3.89 -8.45 -5.61
CA ILE A 253 2.58 -7.92 -5.98
C ILE A 253 2.37 -8.15 -7.48
N GLU A 254 1.21 -8.70 -7.82
CA GLU A 254 0.73 -8.85 -9.18
C GLU A 254 -0.40 -7.86 -9.44
N VAL A 255 -0.26 -7.08 -10.50
CA VAL A 255 -1.32 -6.20 -11.01
C VAL A 255 -1.80 -6.76 -12.34
N GLY A 256 -3.02 -7.27 -12.35
CA GLY A 256 -3.64 -7.84 -13.53
C GLY A 256 -4.18 -6.76 -14.47
N TYR A 257 -4.06 -6.99 -15.78
CA TYR A 257 -4.69 -6.22 -16.83
C TYR A 257 -5.48 -7.16 -17.70
N ALA A 258 -6.73 -6.83 -17.98
CA ALA A 258 -7.58 -7.67 -18.84
C ALA A 258 -6.89 -7.95 -20.19
N GLY A 259 -6.63 -9.23 -20.47
CA GLY A 259 -6.00 -9.69 -21.69
C GLY A 259 -4.48 -9.54 -21.79
N LEU A 260 -3.81 -9.15 -20.69
CA LEU A 260 -2.34 -9.04 -20.63
C LEU A 260 -1.79 -9.90 -19.49
N GLU A 261 -0.52 -10.29 -19.60
CA GLU A 261 0.20 -10.90 -18.48
C GLU A 261 0.29 -9.94 -17.30
N PRO A 262 0.08 -10.41 -16.07
CA PRO A 262 0.17 -9.57 -14.87
C PRO A 262 1.56 -8.94 -14.73
N ILE A 263 1.59 -7.67 -14.39
CA ILE A 263 2.84 -7.01 -14.02
C ILE A 263 3.18 -7.42 -12.59
N LYS A 264 4.39 -7.99 -12.42
CA LYS A 264 4.92 -8.38 -11.12
C LYS A 264 5.93 -7.37 -10.63
N ASN A 265 5.83 -7.00 -9.35
CA ASN A 265 6.84 -6.20 -8.67
C ASN A 265 7.09 -6.77 -7.27
N GLU A 266 8.35 -6.76 -6.87
CA GLU A 266 8.80 -7.08 -5.52
C GLU A 266 9.05 -5.78 -4.76
N LEU A 267 8.50 -5.70 -3.54
CA LEU A 267 8.71 -4.64 -2.57
C LEU A 267 9.45 -5.22 -1.36
N ASP A 268 10.58 -4.62 -0.98
CA ASP A 268 11.41 -5.18 0.08
C ASP A 268 10.69 -5.18 1.42
N ILE A 269 10.10 -4.03 1.84
CA ILE A 269 9.29 -3.94 3.05
C ILE A 269 8.06 -3.10 2.77
N VAL A 270 6.90 -3.59 3.19
CA VAL A 270 5.61 -2.92 3.06
C VAL A 270 4.98 -2.78 4.43
N MET A 271 4.37 -1.64 4.69
CA MET A 271 3.75 -1.33 5.99
C MET A 271 2.45 -0.55 5.78
N ILE A 272 1.51 -0.73 6.71
CA ILE A 272 0.32 0.11 6.82
C ILE A 272 0.30 0.74 8.21
N LYS A 273 -0.02 2.03 8.24
CA LYS A 273 -0.33 2.77 9.46
C LYS A 273 -1.46 3.73 9.17
N ASP A 274 -2.52 3.65 9.97
CA ASP A 274 -3.69 4.53 9.86
C ASP A 274 -4.25 4.58 8.42
N ASN A 275 -4.34 3.40 7.77
CA ASN A 275 -4.75 3.21 6.37
C ASN A 275 -3.87 3.92 5.32
N HIS A 276 -2.66 4.34 5.71
CA HIS A 276 -1.64 4.81 4.76
C HIS A 276 -0.66 3.70 4.42
N PHE A 277 -0.28 3.66 3.16
CA PHE A 277 0.68 2.70 2.64
C PHE A 277 2.10 3.27 2.67
N TYR A 278 3.03 2.48 3.20
CA TYR A 278 4.46 2.80 3.25
C TYR A 278 5.26 1.66 2.66
N THR A 279 6.34 1.97 1.97
CA THR A 279 7.29 0.97 1.51
C THR A 279 8.72 1.43 1.73
N ILE A 280 9.61 0.48 2.02
CA ILE A 280 11.05 0.72 2.13
C ILE A 280 11.76 -0.16 1.12
N GLU A 281 12.59 0.46 0.29
CA GLU A 281 13.51 -0.22 -0.62
C GLU A 281 14.91 -0.23 -0.02
N CYS A 282 15.53 -1.39 0.04
CA CYS A 282 16.85 -1.61 0.62
C CYS A 282 17.90 -1.80 -0.47
N LYS A 283 18.93 -0.98 -0.50
CA LYS A 283 20.03 -1.07 -1.47
C LYS A 283 21.38 -1.20 -0.77
N SER A 284 22.04 -2.31 -1.02
CA SER A 284 23.36 -2.63 -0.46
C SER A 284 24.52 -2.44 -1.45
N GLY A 285 24.23 -2.23 -2.74
CA GLY A 285 25.20 -2.13 -3.83
C GLY A 285 25.98 -0.82 -3.88
N ARG A 286 27.20 -0.86 -4.46
CA ARG A 286 28.07 0.33 -4.62
C ARG A 286 27.56 1.33 -5.67
N HIS A 287 26.85 0.89 -6.68
CA HIS A 287 26.41 1.68 -7.81
C HIS A 287 24.87 1.78 -7.87
N VAL A 288 24.30 2.49 -6.93
CA VAL A 288 22.88 2.81 -6.98
C VAL A 288 22.67 3.96 -7.95
N LYS A 289 22.15 3.67 -9.16
CA LYS A 289 21.71 4.72 -10.10
C LYS A 289 20.40 5.32 -9.56
N GLY A 290 20.53 6.28 -8.64
CA GLY A 290 19.41 6.84 -7.87
C GLY A 290 18.21 7.27 -8.71
N LYS A 291 18.42 7.85 -9.92
CA LYS A 291 17.32 8.24 -10.81
C LYS A 291 16.42 7.06 -11.21
N HIS A 292 16.98 5.91 -11.59
CA HIS A 292 16.18 4.75 -12.00
C HIS A 292 15.35 4.17 -10.85
N ILE A 293 15.90 4.17 -9.63
CA ILE A 293 15.16 3.68 -8.46
C ILE A 293 14.01 4.62 -8.13
N VAL A 294 14.26 5.93 -8.11
CA VAL A 294 13.22 6.94 -7.85
C VAL A 294 12.09 6.82 -8.87
N TYR A 295 12.39 6.74 -10.18
CA TYR A 295 11.36 6.59 -11.22
C TYR A 295 10.57 5.28 -11.08
N LYS A 296 11.25 4.16 -10.79
CA LYS A 296 10.56 2.88 -10.54
C LYS A 296 9.58 3.01 -9.38
N TYR A 297 10.03 3.61 -8.27
CA TYR A 297 9.21 3.76 -7.07
C TYR A 297 8.10 4.78 -7.24
N ASP A 298 8.32 5.91 -7.92
CA ASP A 298 7.25 6.86 -8.24
C ASP A 298 6.12 6.13 -8.98
N SER A 299 6.45 5.30 -9.99
CA SER A 299 5.45 4.54 -10.74
C SER A 299 4.73 3.48 -9.92
N ILE A 300 5.42 2.82 -8.98
CA ILE A 300 4.81 1.78 -8.12
C ILE A 300 3.93 2.43 -7.04
N ILE A 301 4.39 3.53 -6.44
CA ILE A 301 3.66 4.25 -5.39
C ILE A 301 2.35 4.80 -5.92
N ASP A 302 2.32 5.29 -7.16
CA ASP A 302 1.10 5.78 -7.78
C ASP A 302 -0.03 4.71 -7.80
N TRP A 303 0.32 3.42 -7.77
CA TRP A 303 -0.68 2.35 -7.67
C TRP A 303 -1.37 2.30 -6.30
N PHE A 304 -0.68 2.74 -5.24
CA PHE A 304 -1.19 2.73 -3.86
C PHE A 304 -1.81 4.08 -3.45
N GLY A 305 -1.81 5.05 -4.35
CA GLY A 305 -2.38 6.39 -4.14
C GLY A 305 -1.36 7.46 -3.77
N LYS A 306 -1.74 8.72 -3.99
CA LYS A 306 -0.87 9.91 -3.87
C LYS A 306 -0.22 10.08 -2.49
N ASP A 307 -0.85 9.58 -1.44
CA ASP A 307 -0.38 9.73 -0.06
C ASP A 307 0.49 8.57 0.40
N SER A 308 0.70 7.59 -0.47
CA SER A 308 1.64 6.50 -0.21
C SER A 308 3.06 7.04 -0.15
N LYS A 309 3.86 6.48 0.76
CA LYS A 309 5.22 6.98 1.02
C LYS A 309 6.25 5.89 0.76
N ALA A 310 7.33 6.26 0.07
CA ALA A 310 8.49 5.38 -0.10
C ALA A 310 9.72 5.94 0.55
N MET A 311 10.49 5.05 1.15
CA MET A 311 11.81 5.32 1.67
C MET A 311 12.83 4.43 0.96
N ILE A 312 13.99 4.98 0.62
CA ILE A 312 15.11 4.20 0.10
C ILE A 312 16.22 4.19 1.15
N VAL A 313 16.55 3.00 1.65
CA VAL A 313 17.66 2.78 2.57
C VAL A 313 18.87 2.29 1.78
N ASN A 314 19.98 3.01 1.86
CA ASN A 314 21.21 2.67 1.17
C ASN A 314 22.41 2.69 2.12
N ILE A 315 23.12 1.57 2.20
CA ILE A 315 24.34 1.45 3.03
C ILE A 315 25.65 1.72 2.26
N SER A 316 25.56 2.07 0.96
CA SER A 316 26.74 2.44 0.18
C SER A 316 27.22 3.86 0.54
N LYS A 317 28.55 4.10 0.41
CA LYS A 317 29.10 5.47 0.49
C LYS A 317 28.74 6.26 -0.77
N THR A 318 27.48 6.64 -0.95
CA THR A 318 27.11 7.58 -2.01
C THR A 318 27.21 9.01 -1.51
N HIS A 319 27.87 9.87 -2.28
CA HIS A 319 28.02 11.27 -1.96
C HIS A 319 26.65 11.92 -1.74
N LYS A 320 26.43 12.52 -0.57
CA LYS A 320 25.23 13.27 -0.15
C LYS A 320 24.75 14.31 -1.16
N LYS A 321 25.56 14.68 -2.17
CA LYS A 321 25.24 15.69 -3.19
C LYS A 321 24.30 15.25 -4.31
N ARG A 322 23.96 13.95 -4.46
CA ARG A 322 23.18 13.46 -5.62
C ARG A 322 21.68 13.33 -5.41
N PHE A 323 21.19 13.38 -4.18
CA PHE A 323 19.76 13.21 -3.86
C PHE A 323 19.00 14.52 -3.67
N ALA A 324 19.69 15.68 -3.54
CA ALA A 324 19.08 16.96 -3.21
C ALA A 324 18.51 17.74 -4.42
N HIS A 325 18.52 17.19 -5.63
CA HIS A 325 18.25 17.99 -6.84
C HIS A 325 17.08 17.53 -7.72
N SER A 326 16.16 16.72 -7.24
CA SER A 326 15.08 16.25 -8.12
C SER A 326 13.65 16.57 -7.71
N ARG A 327 13.41 17.38 -6.70
CA ARG A 327 12.11 18.04 -6.52
C ARG A 327 12.32 19.43 -5.95
N GLY A 328 11.87 20.45 -6.72
CA GLY A 328 11.63 21.76 -6.16
C GLY A 328 10.66 21.58 -5.00
N SER A 329 11.16 21.84 -3.79
CA SER A 329 10.35 21.87 -2.60
C SER A 329 9.24 22.91 -2.77
N LYS A 330 8.00 22.46 -2.94
CA LYS A 330 6.87 23.24 -2.47
C LYS A 330 6.63 22.77 -1.03
N THR A 331 7.36 23.43 -0.12
CA THR A 331 6.97 23.51 1.28
C THR A 331 5.66 24.28 1.36
N PHE A 332 4.63 23.63 1.88
CA PHE A 332 3.54 24.30 2.55
C PHE A 332 3.60 23.87 4.01
#